data_b4b92779f84ff61778867aefd9adccb0
#
_entry.id   b4b92779f84ff61778867aefd9adccb0
#
_cell.length_a   1.000
_cell.length_b   1.000
_cell.length_c   1.000
_cell.angle_alpha   90.00
_cell.angle_beta   90.00
_cell.angle_gamma   90.00
#
_symmetry.space_group_name_H-M   'P 1'
#
loop_
_entity.id
_entity.type
_entity.pdbx_description
1 polymer ?
#
loop_
_entity_poly.entity_id
_entity_poly.type
_entity_poly.pdbx_seq_one_letter_code
_entity_poly.pdbx_strand_id
1 'polypeptide(L)'
;MSAASTAAARPQSALTRISAVMASRPLWVALALTAIITALRLIDRVDSDVAWQLWIAERIHAGAHLYRDIVEVNPPLWFWMAIPVERIASALHLPIITVLIVAIGALVGLALGATERLLADLAPERRTPLLAFTALTLAAMPWMHVGQREQIVLIGAVPYAALIAARSEGRRVSPLLAAAVGTGAALGFALKHYFLIVPALLELWLLAKQRRAYRPARPEIAAIVAVGCAYATAIVVIAPDWLTRTLPLIRLAYGATGAPALRYLFGPFALTGMVLLGIAISQHKRLAAVPFAAALATAAAGFAVAYFIQAKGWSYHAIPMLGCASLALGVLLADAGGLPRALRLIAPALLVLPLFLAADDELHPALPSPDLLGAAAGLGNGETVAFLSTEPALAWSVTLQHGYRYPSRYMGYWMMNAIIRNEANGSPDPRLTALGRQIVSETVDDFRCAPPRRIIVWRPRPGQQAFDILPFFLRDPDFAELLSHYRARSRTSLETYEQVSPLPPPRSPCRMGV
;
A
#
# COMPACT_ATOMS: atom_id res chain seq x y z
N MET A 1 12.96 44.17 -62.01
CA MET A 1 11.67 43.67 -61.51
C MET A 1 11.95 42.35 -60.78
N SER A 2 12.05 42.39 -59.46
CA SER A 2 12.31 41.22 -58.61
C SER A 2 10.99 40.80 -57.98
N ALA A 3 10.52 39.60 -58.30
CA ALA A 3 9.32 39.02 -57.71
C ALA A 3 9.69 38.41 -56.35
N ALA A 4 9.24 39.08 -55.27
CA ALA A 4 9.31 38.48 -53.92
C ALA A 4 8.26 37.39 -53.79
N SER A 5 8.73 36.14 -53.70
CA SER A 5 7.90 34.96 -53.40
C SER A 5 7.48 34.99 -51.92
N THR A 6 6.25 35.36 -51.63
CA THR A 6 5.61 35.20 -50.35
C THR A 6 5.25 33.73 -50.17
N ALA A 7 6.11 32.97 -49.47
CA ALA A 7 5.79 31.62 -49.02
C ALA A 7 4.68 31.70 -47.95
N ALA A 8 3.45 31.37 -48.34
CA ALA A 8 2.32 31.20 -47.42
C ALA A 8 2.63 30.09 -46.41
N ALA A 9 2.69 30.44 -45.13
CA ALA A 9 2.84 29.51 -44.02
C ALA A 9 1.68 28.50 -44.06
N ARG A 10 1.96 27.20 -44.26
CA ARG A 10 0.96 26.15 -44.19
C ARG A 10 0.30 26.15 -42.80
N PRO A 11 -1.04 26.10 -42.70
CA PRO A 11 -1.72 26.05 -41.41
C PRO A 11 -1.27 24.79 -40.67
N GLN A 12 -0.68 24.98 -39.49
CA GLN A 12 -0.32 23.87 -38.61
C GLN A 12 -1.58 23.10 -38.23
N SER A 13 -1.54 21.76 -38.34
CA SER A 13 -2.68 20.90 -37.97
C SER A 13 -3.05 21.09 -36.49
N ALA A 14 -4.33 20.89 -36.12
CA ALA A 14 -4.77 20.97 -34.74
C ALA A 14 -3.93 20.09 -33.80
N LEU A 15 -3.51 18.92 -34.28
CA LEU A 15 -2.63 18.00 -33.55
C LEU A 15 -1.25 18.62 -33.25
N THR A 16 -0.67 19.36 -34.21
CA THR A 16 0.62 20.05 -34.02
C THR A 16 0.52 21.18 -33.00
N ARG A 17 -0.60 21.90 -32.97
CA ARG A 17 -0.86 22.95 -31.96
C ARG A 17 -1.08 22.34 -30.57
N ILE A 18 -1.85 21.26 -30.46
CA ILE A 18 -2.07 20.55 -29.20
C ILE A 18 -0.74 20.01 -28.65
N SER A 19 0.08 19.38 -29.49
CA SER A 19 1.39 18.85 -29.06
C SER A 19 2.33 19.96 -28.59
N ALA A 20 2.33 21.12 -29.23
CA ALA A 20 3.14 22.27 -28.84
C ALA A 20 2.68 22.86 -27.47
N VAL A 21 1.37 22.97 -27.25
CA VAL A 21 0.82 23.43 -25.97
C VAL A 21 1.11 22.42 -24.86
N MET A 22 0.98 21.13 -25.13
CA MET A 22 1.32 20.08 -24.16
C MET A 22 2.82 20.07 -23.82
N ALA A 23 3.69 20.23 -24.80
CA ALA A 23 5.13 20.34 -24.58
C ALA A 23 5.52 21.56 -23.73
N SER A 24 4.79 22.66 -23.81
CA SER A 24 5.06 23.89 -23.05
C SER A 24 4.60 23.84 -21.59
N ARG A 25 3.78 22.84 -21.20
CA ARG A 25 3.19 22.76 -19.85
C ARG A 25 3.26 21.34 -19.25
N PRO A 26 4.46 20.79 -18.99
CA PRO A 26 4.66 19.40 -18.59
C PRO A 26 3.85 19.00 -17.35
N LEU A 27 3.82 19.85 -16.34
CA LEU A 27 3.10 19.59 -15.09
C LEU A 27 1.59 19.45 -15.31
N TRP A 28 0.99 20.31 -16.16
CA TRP A 28 -0.46 20.25 -16.39
C TRP A 28 -0.90 18.96 -17.08
N VAL A 29 -0.07 18.42 -17.97
CA VAL A 29 -0.33 17.10 -18.59
C VAL A 29 -0.33 16.00 -17.54
N ALA A 30 0.68 15.99 -16.67
CA ALA A 30 0.79 15.00 -15.61
C ALA A 30 -0.35 15.12 -14.58
N LEU A 31 -0.75 16.34 -14.21
CA LEU A 31 -1.89 16.58 -13.32
C LEU A 31 -3.23 16.17 -13.96
N ALA A 32 -3.43 16.43 -15.24
CA ALA A 32 -4.63 15.99 -15.96
C ALA A 32 -4.73 14.47 -16.00
N LEU A 33 -3.63 13.76 -16.29
CA LEU A 33 -3.59 12.30 -16.22
C LEU A 33 -3.90 11.80 -14.81
N THR A 34 -3.31 12.39 -13.79
CA THR A 34 -3.59 12.05 -12.38
C THR A 34 -5.06 12.24 -12.05
N ALA A 35 -5.66 13.37 -12.47
CA ALA A 35 -7.07 13.64 -12.24
C ALA A 35 -7.99 12.64 -12.94
N ILE A 36 -7.68 12.27 -14.18
CA ILE A 36 -8.43 11.25 -14.94
C ILE A 36 -8.35 9.90 -14.22
N ILE A 37 -7.13 9.45 -13.85
CA ILE A 37 -6.94 8.19 -13.13
C ILE A 37 -7.69 8.21 -11.78
N THR A 38 -7.58 9.31 -11.03
CA THR A 38 -8.31 9.49 -9.76
C THR A 38 -9.82 9.38 -9.98
N ALA A 39 -10.36 10.04 -11.01
CA ALA A 39 -11.79 9.97 -11.33
C ALA A 39 -12.25 8.56 -11.72
N LEU A 40 -11.48 7.84 -12.53
CA LEU A 40 -11.78 6.46 -12.91
C LEU A 40 -11.81 5.53 -11.69
N ARG A 41 -10.98 5.80 -10.69
CA ARG A 41 -10.90 5.00 -9.45
C ARG A 41 -12.01 5.26 -8.45
N LEU A 42 -12.80 6.33 -8.59
CA LEU A 42 -13.90 6.62 -7.66
C LEU A 42 -14.99 5.54 -7.61
N ILE A 43 -15.04 4.66 -8.61
CA ILE A 43 -15.95 3.53 -8.68
C ILE A 43 -15.30 2.20 -8.26
N ASP A 44 -14.00 2.23 -7.95
CA ASP A 44 -13.21 1.03 -7.67
C ASP A 44 -13.29 0.57 -6.21
N ARG A 45 -12.72 -0.60 -6.00
CA ARG A 45 -12.52 -1.22 -4.70
C ARG A 45 -11.17 -0.82 -4.12
N VAL A 46 -11.01 -1.03 -2.83
CA VAL A 46 -9.72 -0.92 -2.16
C VAL A 46 -9.26 -2.28 -1.66
N ASP A 47 -7.95 -2.45 -1.56
CA ASP A 47 -7.33 -3.62 -0.95
C ASP A 47 -7.84 -3.86 0.48
N SER A 48 -7.86 -5.12 0.89
CA SER A 48 -8.32 -5.55 2.21
C SER A 48 -7.59 -4.88 3.38
N ASP A 49 -6.27 -4.67 3.25
CA ASP A 49 -5.49 -3.96 4.28
C ASP A 49 -5.91 -2.49 4.38
N VAL A 50 -6.19 -1.86 3.23
CA VAL A 50 -6.66 -0.47 3.17
C VAL A 50 -8.08 -0.36 3.72
N ALA A 51 -8.97 -1.30 3.39
CA ALA A 51 -10.32 -1.33 3.97
C ALA A 51 -10.28 -1.46 5.50
N TRP A 52 -9.41 -2.32 6.03
CA TRP A 52 -9.17 -2.45 7.46
C TRP A 52 -8.62 -1.17 8.09
N GLN A 53 -7.65 -0.51 7.44
CA GLN A 53 -7.12 0.77 7.88
C GLN A 53 -8.20 1.84 8.01
N LEU A 54 -9.08 1.94 7.01
CA LEU A 54 -10.16 2.92 7.02
C LEU A 54 -11.18 2.61 8.12
N TRP A 55 -11.55 1.33 8.28
CA TRP A 55 -12.41 0.89 9.38
C TRP A 55 -11.80 1.22 10.76
N ILE A 56 -10.49 1.04 10.95
CA ILE A 56 -9.81 1.46 12.19
C ILE A 56 -9.96 2.97 12.41
N ALA A 57 -9.80 3.78 11.36
CA ALA A 57 -9.96 5.24 11.48
C ALA A 57 -11.38 5.61 11.92
N GLU A 58 -12.42 4.96 11.39
CA GLU A 58 -13.82 5.12 11.81
C GLU A 58 -14.00 4.73 13.28
N ARG A 59 -13.40 3.62 13.73
CA ARG A 59 -13.46 3.18 15.14
C ARG A 59 -12.74 4.12 16.09
N ILE A 60 -11.57 4.64 15.71
CA ILE A 60 -10.85 5.66 16.49
C ILE A 60 -11.71 6.93 16.61
N HIS A 61 -12.38 7.34 15.54
CA HIS A 61 -13.32 8.48 15.58
C HIS A 61 -14.49 8.20 16.54
N ALA A 62 -15.00 6.97 16.57
CA ALA A 62 -16.04 6.54 17.52
C ALA A 62 -15.53 6.33 18.95
N GLY A 63 -14.25 6.59 19.25
CA GLY A 63 -13.67 6.52 20.59
C GLY A 63 -12.93 5.23 20.92
N ALA A 64 -12.76 4.30 20.00
CA ALA A 64 -11.96 3.09 20.22
C ALA A 64 -10.46 3.40 20.33
N HIS A 65 -9.77 2.66 21.19
CA HIS A 65 -8.33 2.77 21.39
C HIS A 65 -7.59 1.73 20.58
N LEU A 66 -6.80 2.17 19.62
CA LEU A 66 -5.92 1.30 18.84
C LEU A 66 -4.98 0.51 19.77
N TYR A 67 -4.84 -0.79 19.52
CA TYR A 67 -4.07 -1.79 20.30
C TYR A 67 -4.68 -2.21 21.65
N ARG A 68 -5.78 -1.62 22.09
CA ARG A 68 -6.57 -2.08 23.26
C ARG A 68 -7.88 -2.71 22.86
N ASP A 69 -8.64 -1.96 22.04
CA ASP A 69 -9.97 -2.36 21.59
C ASP A 69 -9.91 -3.00 20.22
N ILE A 70 -8.81 -2.77 19.48
CA ILE A 70 -8.54 -3.30 18.15
C ILE A 70 -7.18 -3.99 18.18
N VAL A 71 -7.12 -5.25 17.70
CA VAL A 71 -5.88 -6.02 17.61
C VAL A 71 -5.24 -5.77 16.25
N GLU A 72 -4.19 -4.94 16.25
CA GLU A 72 -3.48 -4.56 15.04
C GLU A 72 -1.97 -4.75 15.24
N VAL A 73 -1.29 -5.29 14.22
CA VAL A 73 0.16 -5.61 14.30
C VAL A 73 1.06 -4.54 13.72
N ASN A 74 0.54 -3.73 12.80
CA ASN A 74 1.33 -2.68 12.16
C ASN A 74 1.53 -1.47 13.07
N PRO A 75 2.65 -0.71 12.92
CA PRO A 75 2.87 0.54 13.65
C PRO A 75 1.81 1.60 13.33
N PRO A 76 1.56 2.57 14.23
CA PRO A 76 0.36 3.40 14.20
C PRO A 76 0.30 4.45 13.09
N LEU A 77 1.42 4.84 12.46
CA LEU A 77 1.47 5.97 11.52
C LEU A 77 0.44 5.85 10.39
N TRP A 78 0.31 4.68 9.79
CA TRP A 78 -0.62 4.47 8.68
C TRP A 78 -2.09 4.69 9.10
N PHE A 79 -2.46 4.22 10.29
CA PHE A 79 -3.80 4.44 10.86
C PHE A 79 -4.02 5.91 11.23
N TRP A 80 -3.02 6.58 11.80
CA TRP A 80 -3.10 8.01 12.09
C TRP A 80 -3.26 8.86 10.84
N MET A 81 -2.63 8.48 9.72
CA MET A 81 -2.81 9.15 8.43
C MET A 81 -4.23 8.99 7.85
N ALA A 82 -4.96 7.96 8.24
CA ALA A 82 -6.34 7.74 7.82
C ALA A 82 -7.35 8.58 8.64
N ILE A 83 -7.00 9.05 9.84
CA ILE A 83 -7.90 9.87 10.68
C ILE A 83 -8.35 11.17 9.97
N PRO A 84 -7.48 11.97 9.34
CA PRO A 84 -7.94 13.13 8.56
C PRO A 84 -8.87 12.77 7.41
N VAL A 85 -8.62 11.62 6.74
CA VAL A 85 -9.45 11.12 5.65
C VAL A 85 -10.86 10.82 6.18
N GLU A 86 -10.94 10.11 7.29
CA GLU A 86 -12.20 9.78 7.94
C GLU A 86 -12.95 11.05 8.40
N ARG A 87 -12.28 11.99 9.07
CA ARG A 87 -12.91 13.24 9.52
C ARG A 87 -13.48 14.06 8.37
N ILE A 88 -12.79 14.13 7.24
CA ILE A 88 -13.26 14.80 6.03
C ILE A 88 -14.47 14.05 5.46
N ALA A 89 -14.40 12.72 5.38
CA ALA A 89 -15.49 11.89 4.89
C ALA A 89 -16.76 12.08 5.72
N SER A 90 -16.63 12.01 7.04
CA SER A 90 -17.71 12.20 8.01
C SER A 90 -18.30 13.64 7.92
N ALA A 91 -17.45 14.67 7.90
CA ALA A 91 -17.88 16.06 7.81
C ALA A 91 -18.59 16.40 6.50
N LEU A 92 -18.19 15.77 5.39
CA LEU A 92 -18.77 15.99 4.06
C LEU A 92 -19.87 14.96 3.72
N HIS A 93 -20.14 13.97 4.57
CA HIS A 93 -21.07 12.86 4.33
C HIS A 93 -20.73 12.09 3.05
N LEU A 94 -19.43 11.91 2.78
CA LEU A 94 -18.92 11.17 1.61
C LEU A 94 -18.43 9.77 2.03
N PRO A 95 -18.45 8.80 1.11
CA PRO A 95 -17.79 7.51 1.34
C PRO A 95 -16.30 7.72 1.65
N ILE A 96 -15.80 7.08 2.70
CA ILE A 96 -14.40 7.24 3.13
C ILE A 96 -13.41 6.81 2.04
N ILE A 97 -13.75 5.81 1.24
CA ILE A 97 -12.96 5.36 0.07
C ILE A 97 -12.80 6.50 -0.94
N THR A 98 -13.87 7.23 -1.25
CA THR A 98 -13.85 8.39 -2.16
C THR A 98 -12.85 9.44 -1.69
N VAL A 99 -12.89 9.78 -0.41
CA VAL A 99 -11.98 10.80 0.18
C VAL A 99 -10.54 10.31 0.16
N LEU A 100 -10.29 9.02 0.46
CA LEU A 100 -8.96 8.42 0.35
C LEU A 100 -8.40 8.53 -1.07
N ILE A 101 -9.18 8.14 -2.09
CA ILE A 101 -8.75 8.15 -3.49
C ILE A 101 -8.38 9.59 -3.93
N VAL A 102 -9.20 10.57 -3.56
CA VAL A 102 -8.93 11.99 -3.84
C VAL A 102 -7.67 12.47 -3.09
N ALA A 103 -7.50 12.09 -1.83
CA ALA A 103 -6.31 12.44 -1.05
C ALA A 103 -5.03 11.85 -1.66
N ILE A 104 -5.05 10.60 -2.10
CA ILE A 104 -3.92 9.98 -2.81
C ILE A 104 -3.63 10.70 -4.13
N GLY A 105 -4.66 11.03 -4.93
CA GLY A 105 -4.51 11.83 -6.13
C GLY A 105 -3.85 13.19 -5.87
N ALA A 106 -4.24 13.86 -4.79
CA ALA A 106 -3.63 15.13 -4.37
C ALA A 106 -2.15 14.95 -3.95
N LEU A 107 -1.82 13.89 -3.21
CA LEU A 107 -0.42 13.56 -2.85
C LEU A 107 0.43 13.30 -4.10
N VAL A 108 -0.09 12.57 -5.09
CA VAL A 108 0.57 12.37 -6.38
C VAL A 108 0.80 13.72 -7.08
N GLY A 109 -0.22 14.60 -7.11
CA GLY A 109 -0.09 15.95 -7.68
C GLY A 109 1.00 16.78 -7.02
N LEU A 110 1.11 16.74 -5.69
CA LEU A 110 2.17 17.43 -4.93
C LEU A 110 3.55 16.85 -5.26
N ALA A 111 3.67 15.53 -5.34
CA ALA A 111 4.92 14.85 -5.71
C ALA A 111 5.36 15.22 -7.14
N LEU A 112 4.43 15.27 -8.09
CA LEU A 112 4.69 15.70 -9.48
C LEU A 112 5.15 17.17 -9.53
N GLY A 113 4.50 18.07 -8.77
CA GLY A 113 4.90 19.47 -8.70
C GLY A 113 6.30 19.68 -8.09
N ALA A 114 6.65 18.89 -7.08
CA ALA A 114 8.00 18.89 -6.49
C ALA A 114 9.03 18.33 -7.49
N THR A 115 8.72 17.20 -8.13
CA THR A 115 9.60 16.56 -9.13
C THR A 115 9.82 17.49 -10.34
N GLU A 116 8.78 18.15 -10.83
CA GLU A 116 8.86 19.10 -11.94
C GLU A 116 9.84 20.24 -11.64
N ARG A 117 9.74 20.85 -10.44
CA ARG A 117 10.66 21.90 -10.01
C ARG A 117 12.11 21.44 -9.90
N LEU A 118 12.32 20.19 -9.45
CA LEU A 118 13.66 19.60 -9.33
C LEU A 118 14.25 19.21 -10.70
N LEU A 119 13.40 19.02 -11.72
CA LEU A 119 13.80 18.69 -13.09
C LEU A 119 13.66 19.89 -14.04
N ALA A 120 13.56 21.13 -13.52
CA ALA A 120 13.32 22.32 -14.32
C ALA A 120 14.39 22.58 -15.41
N ASP A 121 15.62 22.10 -15.19
CA ASP A 121 16.72 22.24 -16.15
C ASP A 121 16.59 21.29 -17.37
N LEU A 122 15.71 20.29 -17.31
CA LEU A 122 15.43 19.45 -18.48
C LEU A 122 14.58 20.20 -19.49
N ALA A 123 14.90 20.04 -20.77
CA ALA A 123 14.10 20.58 -21.85
C ALA A 123 12.64 20.06 -21.79
N PRO A 124 11.63 20.90 -22.08
CA PRO A 124 10.22 20.53 -21.98
C PRO A 124 9.85 19.26 -22.75
N GLU A 125 10.48 19.01 -23.90
CA GLU A 125 10.25 17.85 -24.76
C GLU A 125 10.63 16.52 -24.08
N ARG A 126 11.59 16.56 -23.16
CA ARG A 126 11.99 15.40 -22.33
C ARG A 126 11.18 15.36 -21.02
N ARG A 127 10.90 16.51 -20.44
CA ARG A 127 10.23 16.63 -19.14
C ARG A 127 8.76 16.21 -19.20
N THR A 128 8.04 16.56 -20.29
CA THR A 128 6.61 16.21 -20.45
C THR A 128 6.37 14.70 -20.44
N PRO A 129 7.00 13.86 -21.29
CA PRO A 129 6.78 12.42 -21.27
C PRO A 129 7.25 11.79 -19.96
N LEU A 130 8.31 12.33 -19.34
CA LEU A 130 8.81 11.83 -18.06
C LEU A 130 7.81 12.07 -16.93
N LEU A 131 7.25 13.28 -16.80
CA LEU A 131 6.23 13.57 -15.78
C LEU A 131 4.92 12.84 -16.04
N ALA A 132 4.51 12.69 -17.29
CA ALA A 132 3.36 11.86 -17.67
C ALA A 132 3.56 10.40 -17.26
N PHE A 133 4.72 9.83 -17.53
CA PHE A 133 5.07 8.47 -17.11
C PHE A 133 5.19 8.36 -15.58
N THR A 134 5.70 9.39 -14.90
CA THR A 134 5.70 9.45 -13.44
C THR A 134 4.28 9.45 -12.88
N ALA A 135 3.35 10.22 -13.47
CA ALA A 135 1.94 10.21 -13.07
C ALA A 135 1.31 8.81 -13.21
N LEU A 136 1.53 8.13 -14.35
CA LEU A 136 1.08 6.75 -14.55
C LEU A 136 1.68 5.78 -13.52
N THR A 137 2.97 5.91 -13.24
CA THR A 137 3.67 5.06 -12.26
C THR A 137 3.14 5.28 -10.84
N LEU A 138 2.87 6.51 -10.43
CA LEU A 138 2.42 6.82 -9.07
C LEU A 138 0.92 6.58 -8.87
N ALA A 139 0.10 6.84 -9.90
CA ALA A 139 -1.35 6.79 -9.78
C ALA A 139 -1.98 5.52 -10.37
N ALA A 140 -1.53 5.05 -11.55
CA ALA A 140 -2.16 3.90 -12.24
C ALA A 140 -1.54 2.56 -11.85
N MET A 141 -0.21 2.47 -11.75
CA MET A 141 0.46 1.20 -11.48
C MET A 141 0.05 0.53 -10.14
N PRO A 142 -0.19 1.27 -9.02
CA PRO A 142 -0.66 0.67 -7.77
C PRO A 142 -2.15 0.29 -7.76
N TRP A 143 -2.81 0.19 -8.87
CA TRP A 143 -4.26 0.13 -9.07
C TRP A 143 -5.06 -0.49 -7.92
N MET A 144 -5.10 -1.81 -7.75
CA MET A 144 -5.78 -2.50 -6.63
C MET A 144 -5.31 -2.07 -5.24
N HIS A 145 -4.07 -1.57 -5.15
CA HIS A 145 -3.37 -1.27 -3.91
C HIS A 145 -3.34 0.23 -3.60
N VAL A 146 -4.36 0.99 -4.08
CA VAL A 146 -4.48 2.42 -3.78
C VAL A 146 -4.54 2.67 -2.28
N GLY A 147 -3.72 3.60 -1.78
CA GLY A 147 -3.63 3.91 -0.35
C GLY A 147 -2.75 2.98 0.47
N GLN A 148 -2.21 1.91 -0.14
CA GLN A 148 -1.22 1.06 0.53
C GLN A 148 0.07 1.84 0.87
N ARG A 149 0.71 1.42 1.94
CA ARG A 149 1.98 1.99 2.44
C ARG A 149 3.05 2.06 1.36
N GLU A 150 3.08 1.07 0.50
CA GLU A 150 3.99 0.94 -0.64
C GLU A 150 3.75 2.01 -1.70
N GLN A 151 2.50 2.37 -1.97
CA GLN A 151 2.21 3.50 -2.86
C GLN A 151 2.62 4.83 -2.20
N ILE A 152 2.30 5.01 -0.93
CA ILE A 152 2.61 6.26 -0.22
C ILE A 152 4.13 6.49 -0.15
N VAL A 153 4.91 5.44 0.14
CA VAL A 153 6.37 5.58 0.15
C VAL A 153 6.93 5.84 -1.25
N LEU A 154 6.36 5.25 -2.30
CA LEU A 154 6.78 5.51 -3.69
C LEU A 154 6.51 6.97 -4.08
N ILE A 155 5.34 7.52 -3.72
CA ILE A 155 4.98 8.93 -3.93
C ILE A 155 6.00 9.87 -3.28
N GLY A 156 6.48 9.57 -2.08
CA GLY A 156 7.50 10.36 -1.38
C GLY A 156 8.92 10.13 -1.92
N ALA A 157 9.25 8.91 -2.32
CA ALA A 157 10.59 8.52 -2.74
C ALA A 157 10.99 9.13 -4.11
N VAL A 158 10.05 9.31 -5.04
CA VAL A 158 10.36 9.84 -6.37
C VAL A 158 10.87 11.28 -6.33
N PRO A 159 10.19 12.28 -5.70
CA PRO A 159 10.73 13.62 -5.57
C PRO A 159 12.00 13.65 -4.69
N TYR A 160 12.13 12.75 -3.71
CA TYR A 160 13.35 12.65 -2.91
C TYR A 160 14.54 12.16 -3.77
N ALA A 161 14.36 11.16 -4.62
CA ALA A 161 15.38 10.74 -5.57
C ALA A 161 15.80 11.86 -6.54
N ALA A 162 14.83 12.67 -7.02
CA ALA A 162 15.10 13.85 -7.84
C ALA A 162 15.90 14.91 -7.06
N LEU A 163 15.60 15.12 -5.78
CA LEU A 163 16.35 16.03 -4.91
C LEU A 163 17.79 15.56 -4.71
N ILE A 164 17.99 14.27 -4.42
CA ILE A 164 19.33 13.69 -4.24
C ILE A 164 20.13 13.74 -5.55
N ALA A 165 19.48 13.54 -6.71
CA ALA A 165 20.11 13.75 -8.01
C ALA A 165 20.59 15.19 -8.19
N ALA A 166 19.72 16.19 -7.92
CA ALA A 166 20.07 17.60 -7.98
C ALA A 166 21.25 17.94 -7.04
N ARG A 167 21.28 17.35 -5.83
CA ARG A 167 22.41 17.50 -4.90
C ARG A 167 23.71 16.91 -5.46
N SER A 168 23.62 15.76 -6.15
CA SER A 168 24.82 15.11 -6.73
C SER A 168 25.47 15.94 -7.84
N GLU A 169 24.66 16.79 -8.50
CA GLU A 169 25.11 17.76 -9.51
C GLU A 169 25.56 19.10 -8.91
N GLY A 170 25.53 19.25 -7.58
CA GLY A 170 25.86 20.51 -6.91
C GLY A 170 24.80 21.61 -7.08
N ARG A 171 23.62 21.30 -7.58
CA ARG A 171 22.56 22.28 -7.80
C ARG A 171 22.00 22.82 -6.48
N ARG A 172 21.76 24.13 -6.47
CA ARG A 172 21.10 24.78 -5.34
C ARG A 172 19.59 24.55 -5.40
N VAL A 173 19.04 23.96 -4.35
CA VAL A 173 17.60 23.77 -4.18
C VAL A 173 17.15 24.63 -3.00
N SER A 174 16.00 25.30 -3.13
CA SER A 174 15.48 26.15 -2.04
C SER A 174 15.30 25.32 -0.76
N PRO A 175 15.67 25.87 0.41
CA PRO A 175 15.56 25.14 1.68
C PRO A 175 14.12 24.66 1.97
N LEU A 176 13.12 25.47 1.60
CA LEU A 176 11.72 25.12 1.79
C LEU A 176 11.30 23.92 0.93
N LEU A 177 11.67 23.90 -0.36
CA LEU A 177 11.38 22.76 -1.24
C LEU A 177 12.10 21.50 -0.75
N ALA A 178 13.37 21.62 -0.36
CA ALA A 178 14.16 20.50 0.15
C ALA A 178 13.57 19.93 1.46
N ALA A 179 13.15 20.80 2.39
CA ALA A 179 12.49 20.39 3.62
C ALA A 179 11.12 19.75 3.35
N ALA A 180 10.30 20.30 2.46
CA ALA A 180 9.00 19.74 2.10
C ALA A 180 9.13 18.34 1.47
N VAL A 181 10.07 18.17 0.53
CA VAL A 181 10.37 16.87 -0.09
C VAL A 181 10.89 15.89 0.96
N GLY A 182 11.81 16.34 1.85
CA GLY A 182 12.31 15.53 2.96
C GLY A 182 11.21 15.07 3.91
N THR A 183 10.26 15.96 4.25
CA THR A 183 9.10 15.63 5.12
C THR A 183 8.18 14.60 4.45
N GLY A 184 7.79 14.81 3.18
CA GLY A 184 6.95 13.86 2.45
C GLY A 184 7.60 12.48 2.31
N ALA A 185 8.89 12.44 2.01
CA ALA A 185 9.66 11.20 1.95
C ALA A 185 9.77 10.52 3.32
N ALA A 186 10.02 11.29 4.39
CA ALA A 186 10.13 10.79 5.75
C ALA A 186 8.84 10.11 6.23
N LEU A 187 7.67 10.71 5.95
CA LEU A 187 6.38 10.10 6.25
C LEU A 187 6.21 8.75 5.54
N GLY A 188 6.61 8.67 4.26
CA GLY A 188 6.60 7.41 3.53
C GLY A 188 7.56 6.38 4.12
N PHE A 189 8.81 6.77 4.39
CA PHE A 189 9.83 5.86 4.95
C PHE A 189 9.50 5.38 6.37
N ALA A 190 8.78 6.18 7.16
CA ALA A 190 8.36 5.83 8.51
C ALA A 190 7.21 4.81 8.57
N LEU A 191 6.51 4.54 7.46
CA LEU A 191 5.41 3.57 7.40
C LEU A 191 5.85 2.14 7.66
N LYS A 192 7.09 1.79 7.26
CA LYS A 192 7.72 0.50 7.57
C LYS A 192 9.20 0.72 7.83
N HIS A 193 9.73 0.17 8.91
CA HIS A 193 11.15 0.32 9.27
C HIS A 193 12.13 -0.19 8.18
N TYR A 194 11.72 -1.16 7.35
CA TYR A 194 12.52 -1.63 6.20
C TYR A 194 12.75 -0.54 5.14
N PHE A 195 11.84 0.43 5.02
CA PHE A 195 11.97 1.50 4.02
C PHE A 195 13.11 2.48 4.33
N LEU A 196 13.62 2.49 5.57
CA LEU A 196 14.79 3.32 5.95
C LEU A 196 16.07 2.93 5.20
N ILE A 197 16.11 1.74 4.61
CA ILE A 197 17.21 1.31 3.73
C ILE A 197 17.34 2.25 2.51
N VAL A 198 16.21 2.75 2.00
CA VAL A 198 16.17 3.58 0.78
C VAL A 198 16.89 4.92 0.98
N PRO A 199 16.53 5.77 1.95
CA PRO A 199 17.27 7.01 2.18
C PRO A 199 18.73 6.74 2.59
N ALA A 200 19.03 5.66 3.34
CA ALA A 200 20.38 5.29 3.67
C ALA A 200 21.24 4.99 2.42
N LEU A 201 20.72 4.20 1.47
CA LEU A 201 21.44 3.91 0.23
C LEU A 201 21.58 5.15 -0.67
N LEU A 202 20.55 6.01 -0.74
CA LEU A 202 20.64 7.27 -1.48
C LEU A 202 21.69 8.21 -0.89
N GLU A 203 21.79 8.31 0.44
CA GLU A 203 22.82 9.11 1.10
C GLU A 203 24.22 8.52 0.91
N LEU A 204 24.38 7.19 0.97
CA LEU A 204 25.65 6.52 0.66
C LEU A 204 26.06 6.75 -0.79
N TRP A 205 25.11 6.68 -1.74
CA TRP A 205 25.38 7.00 -3.13
C TRP A 205 25.81 8.45 -3.31
N LEU A 206 25.15 9.40 -2.66
CA LEU A 206 25.51 10.81 -2.71
C LEU A 206 26.88 11.07 -2.08
N LEU A 207 27.18 10.44 -0.93
CA LEU A 207 28.47 10.48 -0.28
C LEU A 207 29.58 9.97 -1.22
N ALA A 208 29.35 8.83 -1.89
CA ALA A 208 30.31 8.28 -2.85
C ALA A 208 30.56 9.20 -4.05
N LYS A 209 29.52 9.93 -4.51
CA LYS A 209 29.62 10.92 -5.60
C LYS A 209 30.37 12.19 -5.17
N GLN A 210 30.01 12.76 -4.03
CA GLN A 210 30.53 14.05 -3.56
C GLN A 210 31.83 13.94 -2.74
N ARG A 211 32.07 12.77 -2.12
CA ARG A 211 33.25 12.51 -1.30
C ARG A 211 33.48 13.63 -0.24
N ARG A 212 34.57 14.40 -0.37
CA ARG A 212 34.90 15.49 0.55
C ARG A 212 33.94 16.69 0.50
N ALA A 213 33.16 16.84 -0.57
CA ALA A 213 32.18 17.90 -0.70
C ALA A 213 30.82 17.54 -0.07
N TYR A 214 30.65 16.28 0.36
CA TYR A 214 29.42 15.83 1.00
C TYR A 214 29.16 16.58 2.31
N ARG A 215 27.93 17.05 2.47
CA ARG A 215 27.47 17.76 3.68
C ARG A 215 26.20 17.07 4.19
N PRO A 216 26.21 16.48 5.40
CA PRO A 216 25.03 15.85 5.98
C PRO A 216 23.99 16.86 6.49
N ALA A 217 24.43 18.04 6.95
CA ALA A 217 23.55 19.08 7.47
C ALA A 217 22.81 19.80 6.33
N ARG A 218 21.70 19.20 5.90
CA ARG A 218 20.83 19.73 4.83
C ARG A 218 19.37 19.73 5.28
N PRO A 219 18.51 20.64 4.74
CA PRO A 219 17.11 20.76 5.14
C PRO A 219 16.31 19.46 5.01
N GLU A 220 16.53 18.69 3.96
CA GLU A 220 15.89 17.39 3.74
C GLU A 220 16.26 16.36 4.81
N ILE A 221 17.52 16.32 5.25
CA ILE A 221 17.97 15.41 6.31
C ILE A 221 17.42 15.85 7.66
N ALA A 222 17.46 17.16 7.94
CA ALA A 222 16.86 17.71 9.16
C ALA A 222 15.36 17.36 9.26
N ALA A 223 14.63 17.45 8.13
CA ALA A 223 13.22 17.05 8.06
C ALA A 223 13.02 15.55 8.33
N ILE A 224 13.84 14.67 7.72
CA ILE A 224 13.77 13.22 7.95
C ILE A 224 14.01 12.89 9.43
N VAL A 225 15.03 13.49 10.02
CA VAL A 225 15.35 13.26 11.44
C VAL A 225 14.23 13.81 12.34
N ALA A 226 13.72 15.01 12.07
CA ALA A 226 12.65 15.62 12.86
C ALA A 226 11.35 14.77 12.81
N VAL A 227 10.93 14.31 11.62
CA VAL A 227 9.76 13.42 11.47
C VAL A 227 10.01 12.08 12.18
N GLY A 228 11.20 11.50 12.03
CA GLY A 228 11.54 10.23 12.70
C GLY A 228 11.52 10.35 14.23
N CYS A 229 12.10 11.40 14.79
CA CYS A 229 12.07 11.66 16.24
C CYS A 229 10.65 11.95 16.73
N ALA A 230 9.89 12.79 16.02
CA ALA A 230 8.50 13.08 16.37
C ALA A 230 7.64 11.81 16.36
N TYR A 231 7.80 10.96 15.35
CA TYR A 231 7.07 9.70 15.25
C TYR A 231 7.46 8.71 16.37
N ALA A 232 8.74 8.54 16.65
CA ALA A 232 9.20 7.69 17.74
C ALA A 232 8.65 8.17 19.10
N THR A 233 8.68 9.49 19.36
CA THR A 233 8.06 10.10 20.55
C THR A 233 6.56 9.85 20.58
N ALA A 234 5.86 10.03 19.46
CA ALA A 234 4.43 9.81 19.36
C ALA A 234 4.04 8.34 19.66
N ILE A 235 4.83 7.35 19.22
CA ILE A 235 4.61 5.94 19.57
C ILE A 235 4.64 5.76 21.10
N VAL A 236 5.67 6.30 21.76
CA VAL A 236 5.85 6.13 23.20
C VAL A 236 4.76 6.83 24.00
N VAL A 237 4.32 8.02 23.57
CA VAL A 237 3.37 8.86 24.31
C VAL A 237 1.91 8.51 23.98
N ILE A 238 1.58 8.29 22.71
CA ILE A 238 0.20 8.15 22.22
C ILE A 238 -0.20 6.68 22.08
N ALA A 239 0.74 5.81 21.68
CA ALA A 239 0.46 4.40 21.42
C ALA A 239 1.41 3.44 22.16
N PRO A 240 1.62 3.59 23.50
CA PRO A 240 2.54 2.73 24.25
C PRO A 240 2.12 1.25 24.20
N ASP A 241 0.84 0.96 24.03
CA ASP A 241 0.32 -0.40 23.91
C ASP A 241 0.87 -1.13 22.66
N TRP A 242 1.30 -0.42 21.63
CA TRP A 242 1.99 -1.05 20.50
C TRP A 242 3.30 -1.71 20.95
N LEU A 243 4.07 -1.07 21.81
CA LEU A 243 5.33 -1.61 22.34
C LEU A 243 5.10 -2.72 23.36
N THR A 244 4.10 -2.57 24.23
CA THR A 244 3.92 -3.43 25.42
C THR A 244 3.02 -4.63 25.15
N ARG A 245 2.07 -4.53 24.23
CA ARG A 245 1.10 -5.60 23.90
C ARG A 245 1.34 -6.17 22.50
N THR A 246 1.39 -5.30 21.49
CA THR A 246 1.40 -5.74 20.10
C THR A 246 2.77 -6.31 19.68
N LEU A 247 3.86 -5.68 20.07
CA LEU A 247 5.20 -6.16 19.69
C LEU A 247 5.53 -7.56 20.25
N PRO A 248 5.19 -7.92 21.51
CA PRO A 248 5.28 -9.30 21.99
C PRO A 248 4.40 -10.27 21.22
N LEU A 249 3.16 -9.87 20.88
CA LEU A 249 2.23 -10.68 20.09
C LEU A 249 2.78 -10.97 18.68
N ILE A 250 3.34 -9.95 18.01
CA ILE A 250 3.98 -10.11 16.70
C ILE A 250 5.11 -11.16 16.77
N ARG A 251 6.00 -11.04 17.75
CA ARG A 251 7.11 -11.97 17.91
C ARG A 251 6.64 -13.40 18.12
N LEU A 252 5.58 -13.59 18.90
CA LEU A 252 5.00 -14.89 19.17
C LEU A 252 4.31 -15.48 17.92
N ALA A 253 3.41 -14.72 17.30
CA ALA A 253 2.60 -15.22 16.18
C ALA A 253 3.41 -15.36 14.88
N TYR A 254 4.20 -14.36 14.48
CA TYR A 254 5.01 -14.46 13.26
C TYR A 254 6.20 -15.42 13.40
N GLY A 255 6.79 -15.54 14.60
CA GLY A 255 7.85 -16.54 14.84
C GLY A 255 7.41 -17.98 14.57
N ALA A 256 6.11 -18.26 14.73
CA ALA A 256 5.53 -19.57 14.51
C ALA A 256 4.93 -19.80 13.11
N THR A 257 4.86 -18.77 12.24
CA THR A 257 4.21 -18.92 10.91
C THR A 257 5.09 -19.62 9.86
N GLY A 258 6.39 -19.80 10.11
CA GLY A 258 7.33 -20.37 9.13
C GLY A 258 7.64 -19.41 7.96
N ALA A 259 8.76 -19.66 7.27
CA ALA A 259 9.11 -18.90 6.06
C ALA A 259 8.21 -19.32 4.89
N PRO A 260 7.75 -18.36 4.06
CA PRO A 260 7.03 -18.69 2.83
C PRO A 260 7.94 -19.49 1.89
N ALA A 261 7.36 -20.35 1.06
CA ALA A 261 8.14 -21.03 0.03
C ALA A 261 8.79 -20.01 -0.91
N LEU A 262 10.06 -20.24 -1.28
CA LEU A 262 10.86 -19.31 -2.08
C LEU A 262 10.14 -18.84 -3.36
N ARG A 263 9.32 -19.72 -3.98
CA ARG A 263 8.53 -19.40 -5.18
C ARG A 263 7.62 -18.17 -5.02
N TYR A 264 7.12 -17.90 -3.81
CA TYR A 264 6.24 -16.73 -3.59
C TYR A 264 7.00 -15.41 -3.61
N LEU A 265 8.32 -15.43 -3.38
CA LEU A 265 9.15 -14.24 -3.47
C LEU A 265 9.42 -13.80 -4.93
N PHE A 266 9.09 -14.64 -5.91
CA PHE A 266 9.32 -14.37 -7.33
C PHE A 266 8.01 -14.27 -8.12
N GLY A 267 7.00 -13.62 -7.55
CA GLY A 267 5.77 -13.29 -8.25
C GLY A 267 5.99 -12.29 -9.41
N PRO A 268 5.00 -12.13 -10.33
CA PRO A 268 5.14 -11.33 -11.55
C PRO A 268 5.63 -9.90 -11.31
N PHE A 269 5.11 -9.22 -10.30
CA PHE A 269 5.52 -7.85 -9.96
C PHE A 269 6.98 -7.78 -9.51
N ALA A 270 7.40 -8.70 -8.65
CA ALA A 270 8.77 -8.75 -8.15
C ALA A 270 9.77 -9.09 -9.27
N LEU A 271 9.47 -10.12 -10.09
CA LEU A 271 10.29 -10.49 -11.24
C LEU A 271 10.42 -9.32 -12.22
N THR A 272 9.31 -8.67 -12.58
CA THR A 272 9.33 -7.52 -13.48
C THR A 272 10.21 -6.40 -12.91
N GLY A 273 10.05 -6.05 -11.63
CA GLY A 273 10.86 -5.03 -10.97
C GLY A 273 12.35 -5.38 -10.96
N MET A 274 12.71 -6.63 -10.67
CA MET A 274 14.10 -7.10 -10.70
C MET A 274 14.70 -7.07 -12.12
N VAL A 275 13.94 -7.49 -13.11
CA VAL A 275 14.38 -7.44 -14.53
C VAL A 275 14.62 -6.00 -14.96
N LEU A 276 13.69 -5.08 -14.70
CA LEU A 276 13.84 -3.67 -15.04
C LEU A 276 15.02 -3.03 -14.32
N LEU A 277 15.21 -3.34 -13.04
CA LEU A 277 16.36 -2.89 -12.27
C LEU A 277 17.67 -3.46 -12.82
N GLY A 278 17.71 -4.75 -13.16
CA GLY A 278 18.86 -5.41 -13.78
C GLY A 278 19.23 -4.77 -15.13
N ILE A 279 18.22 -4.47 -15.97
CA ILE A 279 18.43 -3.75 -17.23
C ILE A 279 18.99 -2.35 -16.98
N ALA A 280 18.43 -1.60 -16.02
CA ALA A 280 18.92 -0.27 -15.66
C ALA A 280 20.38 -0.33 -15.18
N ILE A 281 20.71 -1.28 -14.30
CA ILE A 281 22.09 -1.46 -13.77
C ILE A 281 23.05 -1.90 -14.89
N SER A 282 22.63 -2.72 -15.85
CA SER A 282 23.47 -3.09 -17.00
C SER A 282 23.93 -1.87 -17.81
N GLN A 283 23.18 -0.76 -17.71
CA GLN A 283 23.54 0.53 -18.33
C GLN A 283 24.36 1.42 -17.39
N HIS A 284 25.22 0.84 -16.54
CA HIS A 284 25.96 1.53 -15.46
C HIS A 284 26.74 2.77 -15.92
N LYS A 285 27.34 2.77 -17.12
CA LYS A 285 28.03 3.95 -17.69
C LYS A 285 27.08 5.12 -17.88
N ARG A 286 25.83 4.84 -18.26
CA ARG A 286 24.78 5.85 -18.46
C ARG A 286 24.15 6.30 -17.15
N LEU A 287 23.92 5.36 -16.24
CA LEU A 287 23.51 5.71 -14.87
C LEU A 287 24.51 6.69 -14.23
N ALA A 288 25.82 6.52 -14.51
CA ALA A 288 26.85 7.45 -14.03
C ALA A 288 26.68 8.87 -14.63
N ALA A 289 26.15 8.99 -15.86
CA ALA A 289 25.95 10.24 -16.59
C ALA A 289 24.56 10.86 -16.36
N VAL A 290 23.57 10.10 -15.88
CA VAL A 290 22.18 10.56 -15.68
C VAL A 290 21.82 10.40 -14.20
N PRO A 291 22.11 11.39 -13.36
CA PRO A 291 22.00 11.28 -11.89
C PRO A 291 20.61 10.92 -11.39
N PHE A 292 19.54 11.41 -12.05
CA PHE A 292 18.18 11.07 -11.64
C PHE A 292 17.86 9.58 -11.88
N ALA A 293 18.28 9.02 -13.02
CA ALA A 293 18.15 7.58 -13.25
C ALA A 293 18.95 6.76 -12.23
N ALA A 294 20.16 7.20 -11.88
CA ALA A 294 20.99 6.55 -10.87
C ALA A 294 20.35 6.59 -9.47
N ALA A 295 19.79 7.73 -9.07
CA ALA A 295 19.10 7.87 -7.79
C ALA A 295 17.85 6.96 -7.73
N LEU A 296 17.06 6.90 -8.81
CA LEU A 296 15.90 6.00 -8.92
C LEU A 296 16.31 4.52 -8.88
N ALA A 297 17.38 4.14 -9.59
CA ALA A 297 17.92 2.77 -9.55
C ALA A 297 18.43 2.40 -8.16
N THR A 298 19.07 3.34 -7.45
CA THR A 298 19.51 3.17 -6.05
C THR A 298 18.30 2.99 -5.11
N ALA A 299 17.24 3.80 -5.29
CA ALA A 299 16.01 3.66 -4.53
C ALA A 299 15.34 2.30 -4.81
N ALA A 300 15.28 1.86 -6.09
CA ALA A 300 14.76 0.57 -6.47
C ALA A 300 15.53 -0.59 -5.82
N ALA A 301 16.87 -0.50 -5.76
CA ALA A 301 17.71 -1.48 -5.06
C ALA A 301 17.41 -1.51 -3.55
N GLY A 302 17.21 -0.35 -2.93
CA GLY A 302 16.80 -0.25 -1.52
C GLY A 302 15.43 -0.90 -1.27
N PHE A 303 14.47 -0.67 -2.15
CA PHE A 303 13.15 -1.32 -2.06
C PHE A 303 13.21 -2.82 -2.37
N ALA A 304 14.12 -3.28 -3.25
CA ALA A 304 14.37 -4.70 -3.46
C ALA A 304 14.86 -5.37 -2.17
N VAL A 305 15.83 -4.75 -1.49
CA VAL A 305 16.32 -5.24 -0.18
C VAL A 305 15.18 -5.28 0.84
N ALA A 306 14.37 -4.21 0.92
CA ALA A 306 13.21 -4.16 1.82
C ALA A 306 12.17 -5.26 1.50
N TYR A 307 11.92 -5.55 0.21
CA TYR A 307 11.04 -6.62 -0.24
C TYR A 307 11.52 -8.00 0.25
N PHE A 308 12.80 -8.31 0.04
CA PHE A 308 13.35 -9.62 0.43
C PHE A 308 13.46 -9.80 1.95
N ILE A 309 13.77 -8.73 2.70
CA ILE A 309 13.79 -8.78 4.17
C ILE A 309 12.39 -9.06 4.73
N GLN A 310 11.35 -8.48 4.15
CA GLN A 310 9.95 -8.77 4.55
C GLN A 310 9.55 -10.22 4.28
N ALA A 311 10.11 -10.87 3.27
CA ALA A 311 9.92 -12.28 2.90
C ALA A 311 8.45 -12.75 2.86
N LYS A 312 7.51 -11.87 2.45
CA LYS A 312 6.07 -12.19 2.37
C LYS A 312 5.62 -12.60 0.98
N GLY A 313 6.25 -12.08 -0.08
CA GLY A 313 5.92 -12.38 -1.47
C GLY A 313 4.61 -11.74 -1.96
N TRP A 314 4.02 -10.82 -1.21
CA TRP A 314 2.80 -10.12 -1.63
C TRP A 314 3.10 -9.13 -2.76
N SER A 315 2.21 -9.07 -3.76
CA SER A 315 2.39 -8.26 -4.97
C SER A 315 2.68 -6.79 -4.67
N TYR A 316 1.90 -6.19 -3.77
CA TYR A 316 2.05 -4.79 -3.43
C TYR A 316 3.39 -4.43 -2.76
N HIS A 317 4.07 -5.38 -2.09
CA HIS A 317 5.40 -5.13 -1.52
C HIS A 317 6.45 -4.83 -2.60
N ALA A 318 6.25 -5.30 -3.84
CA ALA A 318 7.14 -5.07 -4.96
C ALA A 318 6.91 -3.71 -5.65
N ILE A 319 5.76 -3.05 -5.43
CA ILE A 319 5.37 -1.79 -6.10
C ILE A 319 6.45 -0.70 -6.03
N PRO A 320 7.08 -0.39 -4.88
CA PRO A 320 8.08 0.67 -4.84
C PRO A 320 9.34 0.34 -5.64
N MET A 321 9.79 -0.91 -5.61
CA MET A 321 10.91 -1.39 -6.41
C MET A 321 10.57 -1.28 -7.91
N LEU A 322 9.41 -1.82 -8.29
CA LEU A 322 8.92 -1.82 -9.67
C LEU A 322 8.78 -0.39 -10.21
N GLY A 323 8.15 0.51 -9.44
CA GLY A 323 7.95 1.90 -9.83
C GLY A 323 9.27 2.66 -10.02
N CYS A 324 10.18 2.57 -9.06
CA CYS A 324 11.49 3.22 -9.16
C CYS A 324 12.33 2.63 -10.31
N ALA A 325 12.31 1.31 -10.54
CA ALA A 325 13.04 0.67 -11.63
C ALA A 325 12.46 1.07 -13.01
N SER A 326 11.14 1.11 -13.14
CA SER A 326 10.44 1.59 -14.34
C SER A 326 10.82 3.04 -14.66
N LEU A 327 10.77 3.91 -13.65
CA LEU A 327 11.15 5.32 -13.82
C LEU A 327 12.63 5.48 -14.16
N ALA A 328 13.54 4.70 -13.55
CA ALA A 328 14.96 4.73 -13.90
C ALA A 328 15.20 4.40 -15.37
N LEU A 329 14.55 3.34 -15.86
CA LEU A 329 14.61 2.97 -17.27
C LEU A 329 13.96 4.02 -18.17
N GLY A 330 12.81 4.58 -17.77
CA GLY A 330 12.12 5.65 -18.49
C GLY A 330 12.98 6.91 -18.66
N VAL A 331 13.70 7.31 -17.60
CA VAL A 331 14.66 8.44 -17.63
C VAL A 331 15.81 8.15 -18.60
N LEU A 332 16.37 6.93 -18.56
CA LEU A 332 17.44 6.53 -19.50
C LEU A 332 16.97 6.52 -20.96
N LEU A 333 15.70 6.19 -21.20
CA LEU A 333 15.10 6.23 -22.55
C LEU A 333 14.87 7.67 -23.03
N ALA A 334 14.38 8.54 -22.16
CA ALA A 334 14.17 9.95 -22.48
C ALA A 334 15.49 10.67 -22.79
N ASP A 335 16.60 10.21 -22.22
CA ASP A 335 17.97 10.68 -22.55
C ASP A 335 18.56 10.06 -23.82
N ALA A 336 17.80 9.60 -24.73
CA ALA A 336 17.95 8.93 -26.03
C ALA A 336 19.37 8.75 -26.69
N GLY A 337 20.41 9.44 -26.25
CA GLY A 337 21.78 9.33 -26.81
C GLY A 337 22.48 8.03 -26.36
N GLY A 338 22.57 6.96 -27.20
CA GLY A 338 23.50 5.83 -27.00
C GLY A 338 22.96 4.58 -26.30
N LEU A 339 21.65 4.43 -26.02
CA LEU A 339 21.11 3.11 -25.63
C LEU A 339 21.26 2.11 -26.79
N PRO A 340 21.58 0.83 -26.48
CA PRO A 340 21.60 -0.21 -27.51
C PRO A 340 20.30 -0.23 -28.30
N ARG A 341 20.39 -0.40 -29.63
CA ARG A 341 19.22 -0.39 -30.52
C ARG A 341 18.15 -1.39 -30.08
N ALA A 342 18.56 -2.58 -29.68
CA ALA A 342 17.66 -3.61 -29.15
C ALA A 342 16.87 -3.10 -27.93
N LEU A 343 17.55 -2.47 -26.97
CA LEU A 343 16.90 -1.95 -25.76
C LEU A 343 15.92 -0.82 -26.09
N ARG A 344 16.25 0.07 -27.02
CA ARG A 344 15.32 1.13 -27.48
C ARG A 344 14.04 0.58 -28.10
N LEU A 345 14.10 -0.57 -28.76
CA LEU A 345 12.95 -1.22 -29.38
C LEU A 345 12.05 -1.91 -28.34
N ILE A 346 12.64 -2.60 -27.36
CA ILE A 346 11.87 -3.40 -26.38
C ILE A 346 11.46 -2.61 -25.14
N ALA A 347 12.17 -1.56 -24.79
CA ALA A 347 11.93 -0.83 -23.53
C ALA A 347 10.52 -0.20 -23.42
N PRO A 348 9.88 0.34 -24.47
CA PRO A 348 8.50 0.78 -24.38
C PRO A 348 7.55 -0.34 -23.92
N ALA A 349 7.70 -1.56 -24.47
CA ALA A 349 6.91 -2.72 -24.04
C ALA A 349 7.20 -3.09 -22.57
N LEU A 350 8.47 -3.05 -22.17
CA LEU A 350 8.86 -3.31 -20.77
C LEU A 350 8.29 -2.27 -19.79
N LEU A 351 8.17 -0.99 -20.20
CA LEU A 351 7.60 0.06 -19.38
C LEU A 351 6.06 -0.03 -19.26
N VAL A 352 5.41 -0.61 -20.27
CA VAL A 352 3.95 -0.85 -20.24
C VAL A 352 3.61 -2.10 -19.42
N LEU A 353 4.52 -3.07 -19.32
CA LEU A 353 4.29 -4.33 -18.61
C LEU A 353 3.79 -4.16 -17.15
N PRO A 354 4.34 -3.26 -16.33
CA PRO A 354 3.80 -3.03 -14.98
C PRO A 354 2.35 -2.55 -14.95
N LEU A 355 1.96 -1.71 -15.91
CA LEU A 355 0.58 -1.24 -16.04
C LEU A 355 -0.34 -2.37 -16.53
N PHE A 356 0.15 -3.24 -17.41
CA PHE A 356 -0.58 -4.41 -17.85
C PHE A 356 -0.81 -5.41 -16.71
N LEU A 357 0.21 -5.69 -15.89
CA LEU A 357 0.07 -6.55 -14.69
C LEU A 357 -0.94 -5.97 -13.70
N ALA A 358 -0.93 -4.65 -13.49
CA ALA A 358 -1.90 -3.99 -12.63
C ALA A 358 -3.34 -4.09 -13.19
N ALA A 359 -3.51 -3.96 -14.50
CA ALA A 359 -4.81 -4.10 -15.15
C ALA A 359 -5.31 -5.55 -15.13
N ASP A 360 -4.43 -6.54 -15.27
CA ASP A 360 -4.80 -7.95 -15.19
C ASP A 360 -5.27 -8.34 -13.78
N ASP A 361 -4.57 -7.85 -12.75
CA ASP A 361 -4.94 -8.06 -11.34
C ASP A 361 -6.33 -7.43 -11.01
N GLU A 362 -6.67 -6.31 -11.65
CA GLU A 362 -7.99 -5.66 -11.53
C GLU A 362 -9.08 -6.41 -12.28
N LEU A 363 -8.81 -6.87 -13.50
CA LEU A 363 -9.79 -7.55 -14.33
C LEU A 363 -10.14 -8.97 -13.83
N HIS A 364 -9.20 -9.59 -13.10
CA HIS A 364 -9.34 -10.94 -12.57
C HIS A 364 -9.14 -11.01 -11.06
N PRO A 365 -9.89 -10.24 -10.26
CA PRO A 365 -9.72 -10.22 -8.81
C PRO A 365 -10.07 -11.58 -8.21
N ALA A 366 -9.21 -12.09 -7.33
CA ALA A 366 -9.49 -13.32 -6.60
C ALA A 366 -10.66 -13.17 -5.62
N LEU A 367 -10.91 -11.96 -5.10
CA LEU A 367 -11.97 -11.62 -4.15
C LEU A 367 -12.62 -10.25 -4.51
N PRO A 368 -13.93 -10.09 -4.23
CA PRO A 368 -14.83 -11.12 -3.70
C PRO A 368 -15.19 -12.18 -4.75
N SER A 369 -15.11 -13.45 -4.35
CA SER A 369 -15.52 -14.55 -5.21
C SER A 369 -17.06 -14.64 -5.35
N PRO A 370 -17.59 -15.28 -6.40
CA PRO A 370 -19.02 -15.55 -6.51
C PRO A 370 -19.61 -16.27 -5.29
N ASP A 371 -18.87 -17.20 -4.70
CA ASP A 371 -19.26 -17.91 -3.48
C ASP A 371 -19.41 -16.96 -2.30
N LEU A 372 -18.50 -15.98 -2.14
CA LEU A 372 -18.56 -14.98 -1.08
C LEU A 372 -19.76 -14.02 -1.29
N LEU A 373 -19.98 -13.58 -2.50
CA LEU A 373 -21.15 -12.75 -2.84
C LEU A 373 -22.46 -13.51 -2.60
N GLY A 374 -22.49 -14.81 -2.93
CA GLY A 374 -23.62 -15.70 -2.61
C GLY A 374 -23.82 -15.88 -1.11
N ALA A 375 -22.73 -16.05 -0.35
CA ALA A 375 -22.77 -16.16 1.11
C ALA A 375 -23.25 -14.86 1.78
N ALA A 376 -22.95 -13.70 1.20
CA ALA A 376 -23.39 -12.39 1.67
C ALA A 376 -24.76 -11.96 1.11
N ALA A 377 -25.37 -12.71 0.18
CA ALA A 377 -26.62 -12.35 -0.48
C ALA A 377 -27.77 -12.15 0.53
N GLY A 378 -28.57 -11.11 0.31
CA GLY A 378 -29.69 -10.75 1.17
C GLY A 378 -29.33 -10.01 2.46
N LEU A 379 -28.05 -9.67 2.66
CA LEU A 379 -27.63 -8.75 3.73
C LEU A 379 -27.75 -7.30 3.24
N GLY A 380 -28.22 -6.43 4.12
CA GLY A 380 -28.36 -4.99 3.87
C GLY A 380 -27.23 -4.17 4.46
N ASN A 381 -27.12 -2.91 4.03
CA ASN A 381 -26.23 -1.92 4.65
C ASN A 381 -26.57 -1.77 6.16
N GLY A 382 -25.54 -1.67 7.00
CA GLY A 382 -25.67 -1.54 8.46
C GLY A 382 -25.92 -2.86 9.20
N GLU A 383 -26.07 -4.00 8.50
CA GLU A 383 -26.17 -5.29 9.18
C GLU A 383 -24.82 -5.78 9.70
N THR A 384 -24.84 -6.42 10.87
CA THR A 384 -23.63 -6.96 11.47
C THR A 384 -23.30 -8.33 10.88
N VAL A 385 -22.09 -8.46 10.32
CA VAL A 385 -21.62 -9.69 9.64
C VAL A 385 -20.26 -10.08 10.19
N ALA A 386 -20.15 -11.31 10.68
CA ALA A 386 -18.91 -11.87 11.16
C ALA A 386 -18.29 -12.83 10.13
N PHE A 387 -16.97 -12.87 10.10
CA PHE A 387 -16.21 -13.76 9.23
C PHE A 387 -15.23 -14.59 10.10
N LEU A 388 -15.38 -15.91 10.08
CA LEU A 388 -14.45 -16.84 10.70
C LEU A 388 -13.52 -17.40 9.62
N SER A 389 -12.39 -16.74 9.44
CA SER A 389 -11.39 -17.08 8.43
C SER A 389 -10.00 -16.68 8.86
N THR A 390 -9.00 -17.48 8.49
CA THR A 390 -7.59 -17.10 8.63
C THR A 390 -7.11 -16.18 7.49
N GLU A 391 -7.98 -15.93 6.48
CA GLU A 391 -7.72 -15.04 5.36
C GLU A 391 -8.50 -13.72 5.56
N PRO A 392 -7.83 -12.63 5.95
CA PRO A 392 -8.49 -11.34 6.19
C PRO A 392 -9.20 -10.77 4.97
N ALA A 393 -8.68 -11.03 3.77
CA ALA A 393 -9.26 -10.50 2.53
C ALA A 393 -10.70 -10.98 2.31
N LEU A 394 -11.09 -12.13 2.88
CA LEU A 394 -12.47 -12.61 2.79
C LEU A 394 -13.47 -11.62 3.41
N ALA A 395 -13.15 -11.07 4.58
CA ALA A 395 -14.00 -10.09 5.26
C ALA A 395 -13.91 -8.72 4.56
N TRP A 396 -12.70 -8.26 4.28
CA TRP A 396 -12.44 -6.87 3.91
C TRP A 396 -12.66 -6.56 2.44
N SER A 397 -12.83 -7.59 1.59
CA SER A 397 -13.26 -7.40 0.20
C SER A 397 -14.74 -7.02 0.06
N VAL A 398 -15.56 -7.17 1.12
CA VAL A 398 -17.00 -6.88 1.08
C VAL A 398 -17.47 -5.94 2.20
N THR A 399 -16.85 -5.97 3.39
CA THR A 399 -17.35 -5.28 4.58
C THR A 399 -17.54 -3.78 4.36
N LEU A 400 -16.47 -3.07 3.98
CA LEU A 400 -16.51 -1.62 3.81
C LEU A 400 -17.35 -1.20 2.59
N GLN A 401 -17.29 -1.97 1.51
CA GLN A 401 -18.01 -1.66 0.26
C GLN A 401 -19.53 -1.80 0.37
N HIS A 402 -19.98 -2.76 1.17
CA HIS A 402 -21.41 -3.02 1.38
C HIS A 402 -21.96 -2.35 2.65
N GLY A 403 -21.09 -1.63 3.38
CA GLY A 403 -21.47 -0.94 4.62
C GLY A 403 -21.88 -1.91 5.73
N TYR A 404 -21.29 -3.11 5.78
CA TYR A 404 -21.54 -4.04 6.89
C TYR A 404 -20.85 -3.56 8.16
N ARG A 405 -21.48 -3.81 9.30
CA ARG A 405 -20.83 -3.67 10.60
C ARG A 405 -20.00 -4.92 10.89
N TYR A 406 -18.73 -4.72 11.21
CA TYR A 406 -17.82 -5.80 11.56
C TYR A 406 -17.69 -5.91 13.07
N PRO A 407 -18.07 -7.06 13.69
CA PRO A 407 -18.18 -7.17 15.15
C PRO A 407 -16.89 -7.51 15.87
N SER A 408 -15.81 -7.90 15.15
CA SER A 408 -14.61 -8.41 15.78
C SER A 408 -13.50 -7.36 15.90
N ARG A 409 -12.73 -7.42 16.98
CA ARG A 409 -11.49 -6.65 17.18
C ARG A 409 -10.32 -7.12 16.33
N TYR A 410 -10.43 -8.27 15.68
CA TYR A 410 -9.41 -8.88 14.83
C TYR A 410 -9.68 -8.59 13.35
N MET A 411 -8.66 -8.18 12.59
CA MET A 411 -8.76 -8.02 11.12
C MET A 411 -9.26 -9.29 10.43
N GLY A 412 -8.91 -10.42 10.98
CA GLY A 412 -9.19 -11.79 10.62
C GLY A 412 -8.36 -12.68 11.55
N TYR A 413 -8.60 -13.96 11.51
CA TYR A 413 -8.00 -14.90 12.47
C TYR A 413 -6.70 -15.52 11.96
N TRP A 414 -5.87 -14.75 11.22
CA TRP A 414 -4.62 -15.23 10.60
C TRP A 414 -3.63 -15.84 11.60
N MET A 415 -3.64 -15.39 12.87
CA MET A 415 -2.82 -15.96 13.95
C MET A 415 -3.16 -17.40 14.26
N MET A 416 -4.40 -17.85 13.97
CA MET A 416 -4.83 -19.23 14.18
C MET A 416 -4.05 -20.22 13.33
N ASN A 417 -3.47 -19.79 12.19
CA ASN A 417 -2.57 -20.65 11.41
C ASN A 417 -1.35 -21.09 12.23
N ALA A 418 -0.75 -20.19 13.00
CA ALA A 418 0.37 -20.52 13.87
C ALA A 418 -0.07 -21.37 15.08
N ILE A 419 -1.22 -21.04 15.66
CA ILE A 419 -1.78 -21.72 16.84
C ILE A 419 -2.13 -23.17 16.53
N ILE A 420 -2.85 -23.41 15.43
CA ILE A 420 -3.25 -24.77 15.02
C ILE A 420 -2.02 -25.61 14.65
N ARG A 421 -1.03 -25.03 13.96
CA ARG A 421 0.25 -25.72 13.70
C ARG A 421 0.98 -26.08 14.98
N ASN A 422 0.98 -25.17 15.96
CA ASN A 422 1.59 -25.41 17.26
C ASN A 422 0.96 -26.59 17.98
N GLU A 423 -0.36 -26.75 17.95
CA GLU A 423 -1.05 -27.89 18.55
C GLU A 423 -0.71 -29.23 17.88
N ALA A 424 -0.44 -29.21 16.56
CA ALA A 424 -0.04 -30.40 15.83
C ALA A 424 1.42 -30.84 16.11
N ASN A 425 2.21 -29.98 16.78
CA ASN A 425 3.58 -30.31 17.17
C ASN A 425 3.60 -31.21 18.42
N GLY A 426 4.58 -32.10 18.51
CA GLY A 426 4.73 -33.00 19.66
C GLY A 426 5.06 -32.29 20.98
N SER A 427 5.42 -30.99 20.95
CA SER A 427 5.74 -30.17 22.11
C SER A 427 5.20 -28.74 21.86
N PRO A 428 3.90 -28.51 22.06
CA PRO A 428 3.29 -27.22 21.77
C PRO A 428 3.75 -26.11 22.75
N ASP A 429 4.02 -24.90 22.22
CA ASP A 429 4.32 -23.71 23.03
C ASP A 429 3.04 -23.30 23.81
N PRO A 430 3.06 -23.33 25.16
CA PRO A 430 1.88 -23.00 25.97
C PRO A 430 1.40 -21.57 25.79
N ARG A 431 2.27 -20.62 25.35
CA ARG A 431 1.89 -19.24 25.09
C ARG A 431 0.99 -19.13 23.85
N LEU A 432 1.27 -19.92 22.79
CA LEU A 432 0.41 -19.98 21.60
C LEU A 432 -0.94 -20.63 21.91
N THR A 433 -0.94 -21.67 22.73
CA THR A 433 -2.18 -22.32 23.21
C THR A 433 -3.03 -21.34 24.03
N ALA A 434 -2.40 -20.57 24.94
CA ALA A 434 -3.08 -19.54 25.70
C ALA A 434 -3.64 -18.42 24.80
N LEU A 435 -2.88 -17.98 23.79
CA LEU A 435 -3.33 -17.00 22.80
C LEU A 435 -4.56 -17.51 22.03
N GLY A 436 -4.58 -18.79 21.64
CA GLY A 436 -5.74 -19.38 20.96
C GLY A 436 -7.01 -19.30 21.80
N ARG A 437 -6.94 -19.69 23.08
CA ARG A 437 -8.07 -19.56 24.00
C ARG A 437 -8.51 -18.12 24.19
N GLN A 438 -7.57 -17.18 24.30
CA GLN A 438 -7.87 -15.74 24.39
C GLN A 438 -8.62 -15.25 23.16
N ILE A 439 -8.17 -15.62 21.95
CA ILE A 439 -8.83 -15.22 20.70
C ILE A 439 -10.28 -15.71 20.66
N VAL A 440 -10.54 -16.95 21.06
CA VAL A 440 -11.91 -17.50 21.08
C VAL A 440 -12.78 -16.77 22.11
N SER A 441 -12.30 -16.60 23.34
CA SER A 441 -13.03 -15.89 24.41
C SER A 441 -13.34 -14.44 24.02
N GLU A 442 -12.37 -13.70 23.45
CA GLU A 442 -12.58 -12.33 22.99
C GLU A 442 -13.55 -12.25 21.80
N THR A 443 -13.58 -13.28 20.93
CA THR A 443 -14.54 -13.35 19.84
C THR A 443 -15.98 -13.58 20.37
N VAL A 444 -16.15 -14.40 21.40
CA VAL A 444 -17.45 -14.59 22.06
C VAL A 444 -17.95 -13.27 22.64
N ASP A 445 -17.07 -12.55 23.35
CA ASP A 445 -17.42 -11.24 23.93
C ASP A 445 -17.80 -10.23 22.83
N ASP A 446 -17.02 -10.16 21.74
CA ASP A 446 -17.28 -9.26 20.61
C ASP A 446 -18.64 -9.57 19.96
N PHE A 447 -18.97 -10.87 19.74
CA PHE A 447 -20.23 -11.26 19.11
C PHE A 447 -21.43 -11.07 20.05
N ARG A 448 -21.25 -11.18 21.36
CA ARG A 448 -22.29 -10.84 22.33
C ARG A 448 -22.54 -9.33 22.40
N CYS A 449 -21.49 -8.51 22.22
CA CYS A 449 -21.60 -7.06 22.17
C CYS A 449 -22.26 -6.54 20.88
N ALA A 450 -21.93 -7.17 19.75
CA ALA A 450 -22.47 -6.83 18.43
C ALA A 450 -22.94 -8.11 17.74
N PRO A 451 -24.13 -8.64 18.08
CA PRO A 451 -24.60 -9.90 17.55
C PRO A 451 -24.62 -9.92 16.02
N PRO A 452 -23.84 -10.81 15.36
CA PRO A 452 -23.88 -10.91 13.92
C PRO A 452 -25.23 -11.49 13.46
N ARG A 453 -25.86 -10.83 12.48
CA ARG A 453 -27.01 -11.43 11.79
C ARG A 453 -26.60 -12.70 11.06
N ARG A 454 -25.39 -12.68 10.49
CA ARG A 454 -24.80 -13.83 9.78
C ARG A 454 -23.35 -14.00 10.15
N ILE A 455 -22.94 -15.25 10.36
CA ILE A 455 -21.56 -15.65 10.49
C ILE A 455 -21.18 -16.41 9.22
N ILE A 456 -20.16 -15.96 8.50
CA ILE A 456 -19.60 -16.61 7.30
C ILE A 456 -18.32 -17.30 7.71
N VAL A 457 -18.27 -18.61 7.55
CA VAL A 457 -17.15 -19.46 7.97
C VAL A 457 -16.44 -20.01 6.74
N TRP A 458 -15.16 -19.76 6.62
CA TRP A 458 -14.37 -20.36 5.56
C TRP A 458 -13.91 -21.76 5.95
N ARG A 459 -14.25 -22.75 5.11
CA ARG A 459 -13.86 -24.14 5.23
C ARG A 459 -12.85 -24.45 4.11
N PRO A 460 -11.54 -24.24 4.34
CA PRO A 460 -10.53 -24.48 3.30
C PRO A 460 -10.51 -25.94 2.89
N ARG A 461 -10.29 -26.19 1.60
CA ARG A 461 -10.17 -27.54 1.05
C ARG A 461 -8.80 -28.13 1.41
N PRO A 462 -8.68 -29.48 1.51
CA PRO A 462 -7.39 -30.14 1.69
C PRO A 462 -6.37 -29.64 0.66
N GLY A 463 -5.16 -29.30 1.12
CA GLY A 463 -4.07 -28.78 0.29
C GLY A 463 -4.02 -27.24 0.15
N GLN A 464 -5.00 -26.49 0.62
CA GLN A 464 -4.91 -25.05 0.77
C GLN A 464 -4.03 -24.68 1.98
N GLN A 465 -3.33 -23.53 1.92
CA GLN A 465 -2.40 -23.09 3.00
C GLN A 465 -3.10 -22.48 4.23
N ALA A 466 -4.39 -22.71 4.38
CA ALA A 466 -5.20 -22.18 5.48
C ALA A 466 -5.79 -23.33 6.29
N PHE A 467 -6.14 -23.04 7.54
CA PHE A 467 -6.77 -24.00 8.44
C PHE A 467 -8.25 -23.68 8.62
N ASP A 468 -9.06 -24.74 8.71
CA ASP A 468 -10.41 -24.63 9.22
C ASP A 468 -10.36 -24.34 10.72
N ILE A 469 -10.79 -23.14 11.09
CA ILE A 469 -10.71 -22.69 12.50
C ILE A 469 -11.96 -23.04 13.30
N LEU A 470 -13.08 -23.38 12.65
CA LEU A 470 -14.33 -23.68 13.34
C LEU A 470 -14.22 -24.83 14.34
N PRO A 471 -13.55 -25.96 14.03
CA PRO A 471 -13.36 -27.04 15.02
C PRO A 471 -12.58 -26.62 16.26
N PHE A 472 -11.64 -25.66 16.12
CA PHE A 472 -10.92 -25.10 17.26
C PHE A 472 -11.84 -24.26 18.13
N PHE A 473 -12.64 -23.39 17.53
CA PHE A 473 -13.59 -22.54 18.24
C PHE A 473 -14.67 -23.34 18.96
N LEU A 474 -15.18 -24.41 18.36
CA LEU A 474 -16.20 -25.29 18.96
C LEU A 474 -15.74 -26.08 20.20
N ARG A 475 -14.43 -26.12 20.50
CA ARG A 475 -13.93 -26.71 21.76
C ARG A 475 -14.23 -25.82 22.97
N ASP A 476 -14.47 -24.53 22.75
CA ASP A 476 -14.86 -23.61 23.80
C ASP A 476 -16.38 -23.69 24.01
N PRO A 477 -16.84 -24.01 25.26
CA PRO A 477 -18.26 -24.18 25.53
C PRO A 477 -19.09 -22.92 25.28
N ASP A 478 -18.50 -21.73 25.55
CA ASP A 478 -19.21 -20.45 25.36
C ASP A 478 -19.40 -20.14 23.88
N PHE A 479 -18.41 -20.50 23.02
CA PHE A 479 -18.57 -20.34 21.59
C PHE A 479 -19.56 -21.38 21.01
N ALA A 480 -19.52 -22.62 21.50
CA ALA A 480 -20.48 -23.66 21.10
C ALA A 480 -21.91 -23.27 21.47
N GLU A 481 -22.13 -22.74 22.70
CA GLU A 481 -23.42 -22.16 23.12
C GLU A 481 -23.83 -21.01 22.19
N LEU A 482 -22.93 -20.03 21.93
CA LEU A 482 -23.19 -18.91 21.05
C LEU A 482 -23.66 -19.41 19.67
N LEU A 483 -22.93 -20.35 19.07
CA LEU A 483 -23.24 -20.87 17.74
C LEU A 483 -24.58 -21.62 17.69
N SER A 484 -25.06 -22.18 18.81
CA SER A 484 -26.37 -22.85 18.91
C SER A 484 -27.55 -21.90 18.65
N HIS A 485 -27.34 -20.59 18.80
CA HIS A 485 -28.31 -19.54 18.44
C HIS A 485 -28.40 -19.26 16.94
N TYR A 486 -27.61 -19.97 16.13
CA TYR A 486 -27.54 -19.82 14.69
C TYR A 486 -27.93 -21.11 14.00
N ARG A 487 -28.50 -20.98 12.79
CA ARG A 487 -28.83 -22.12 11.92
C ARG A 487 -27.95 -22.11 10.68
N ALA A 488 -27.28 -23.21 10.40
CA ALA A 488 -26.54 -23.37 9.16
C ALA A 488 -27.48 -23.34 7.95
N ARG A 489 -27.14 -22.51 6.94
CA ARG A 489 -27.95 -22.35 5.70
C ARG A 489 -27.28 -22.94 4.47
N SER A 490 -25.97 -22.93 4.37
CA SER A 490 -25.23 -23.39 3.20
C SER A 490 -24.02 -24.20 3.64
N ARG A 491 -23.70 -25.24 2.86
CA ARG A 491 -22.52 -26.09 3.06
C ARG A 491 -21.73 -26.14 1.75
N THR A 492 -21.04 -25.06 1.45
CA THR A 492 -20.05 -24.96 0.37
C THR A 492 -18.67 -24.77 1.01
N SER A 493 -17.69 -24.28 0.24
CA SER A 493 -16.42 -23.81 0.83
C SER A 493 -16.61 -22.63 1.81
N LEU A 494 -17.77 -21.97 1.77
CA LEU A 494 -18.22 -20.94 2.71
C LEU A 494 -19.51 -21.40 3.36
N GLU A 495 -19.45 -21.84 4.62
CA GLU A 495 -20.63 -22.13 5.43
C GLU A 495 -21.21 -20.83 5.98
N THR A 496 -22.53 -20.68 5.92
CA THR A 496 -23.23 -19.53 6.50
C THR A 496 -24.11 -19.95 7.66
N TYR A 497 -24.10 -19.16 8.73
CA TYR A 497 -24.88 -19.36 9.92
C TYR A 497 -25.76 -18.13 10.16
N GLU A 498 -27.07 -18.27 10.09
CA GLU A 498 -28.06 -17.21 10.31
C GLU A 498 -28.56 -17.21 11.74
N GLN A 499 -28.60 -16.04 12.36
CA GLN A 499 -29.14 -15.89 13.71
C GLN A 499 -30.63 -16.25 13.73
N VAL A 500 -31.02 -17.16 14.64
CA VAL A 500 -32.40 -17.61 14.81
C VAL A 500 -32.98 -17.28 16.18
N SER A 501 -32.12 -16.96 17.16
CA SER A 501 -32.53 -16.49 18.47
C SER A 501 -31.54 -15.46 19.03
N PRO A 502 -31.96 -14.57 19.95
CA PRO A 502 -31.08 -13.59 20.57
C PRO A 502 -29.91 -14.27 21.30
N LEU A 503 -28.74 -13.64 21.25
CA LEU A 503 -27.57 -14.08 22.02
C LEU A 503 -27.72 -13.71 23.49
N PRO A 504 -27.09 -14.46 24.43
CA PRO A 504 -26.93 -14.05 25.81
C PRO A 504 -26.24 -12.69 25.93
N PRO A 505 -26.55 -11.89 26.98
CA PRO A 505 -25.91 -10.60 27.18
C PRO A 505 -24.38 -10.74 27.34
N PRO A 506 -23.60 -9.70 27.00
CA PRO A 506 -22.16 -9.71 27.18
C PRO A 506 -21.79 -9.85 28.66
N ARG A 507 -20.74 -10.59 28.97
CA ARG A 507 -20.21 -10.80 30.35
C ARG A 507 -19.41 -9.59 30.86
N SER A 508 -18.92 -8.76 29.93
CA SER A 508 -18.10 -7.58 30.20
C SER A 508 -18.68 -6.36 29.48
N PRO A 509 -18.41 -5.13 29.96
CA PRO A 509 -18.79 -3.94 29.22
C PRO A 509 -18.23 -3.96 27.79
N CYS A 510 -19.07 -3.65 26.83
CA CYS A 510 -18.67 -3.62 25.41
C CYS A 510 -17.64 -2.50 25.18
N ARG A 511 -16.46 -2.86 24.72
CA ARG A 511 -15.33 -1.93 24.55
C ARG A 511 -15.32 -1.25 23.18
N MET A 512 -15.88 -1.91 22.17
CA MET A 512 -16.01 -1.30 20.85
C MET A 512 -17.32 -0.52 20.82
N GLY A 513 -17.27 0.79 20.67
CA GLY A 513 -18.45 1.63 20.49
C GLY A 513 -19.20 1.19 19.21
N VAL A 514 -20.06 0.19 19.35
CA VAL A 514 -20.89 -0.37 18.28
C VAL A 514 -22.25 0.30 18.34
#